data_ed326d175971ea196b5205f122346558
#
_entry.id   ed326d175971ea196b5205f122346558
#
_cell.length_a   1.000
_cell.length_b   1.000
_cell.length_c   1.000
_cell.angle_alpha   90.00
_cell.angle_beta   90.00
_cell.angle_gamma   90.00
#
_symmetry.space_group_name_H-M   'P 1'
#
loop_
_entity.id
_entity.type
_entity.pdbx_description
1 polymer ?
#
loop_
_entity_poly.entity_id
_entity_poly.type
_entity_poly.pdbx_seq_one_letter_code
_entity_poly.pdbx_strand_id
1 'polypeptide(L)'
;KHLLVSSTGDDSFDYDEGFRGKGQYWVSLSPGDRHGEHDGGTDPETATPYATPTVYNATYIGTSNKLTFRDNAGGTYANSIFTDFADKALSIEDLAAGEGDSHQNILNGDLVLKNNLWFGFGAGATLADIVDTYSGGDDPIALDIIAHLGANTNQLADPNIAGISRIADAQLDPRLNAGSPALTAGDVPTDGFFDVVSYHGAFNNSNNWALGWTALDEKGYFGDLVTPIVGQTICIQDADLQEGQTYFWTKENTYCLDGYVYLEAGGVLNIEAGTTIYGMESPTSNDAAS
;
A
#
# COMPACT_ATOMS: atom_id res chain seq x y z
N LYS A 1 -9.60 8.73 -4.01
CA LYS A 1 -8.41 8.48 -3.14
C LYS A 1 -8.83 7.76 -1.87
N HIS A 2 -7.91 7.00 -1.26
CA HIS A 2 -8.09 6.27 0.00
C HIS A 2 -9.28 5.30 -0.06
N LEU A 3 -9.09 4.20 -0.76
CA LEU A 3 -10.00 3.07 -0.79
C LEU A 3 -9.34 1.87 -0.11
N LEU A 4 -10.05 1.29 0.86
CA LEU A 4 -9.61 0.09 1.54
C LEU A 4 -10.68 -0.98 1.36
N VAL A 5 -10.29 -2.09 0.75
CA VAL A 5 -11.14 -3.26 0.52
C VAL A 5 -10.49 -4.46 1.20
N SER A 6 -11.28 -5.18 1.98
CA SER A 6 -10.78 -6.32 2.74
C SER A 6 -11.83 -7.41 2.86
N SER A 7 -11.39 -8.66 2.78
CA SER A 7 -12.22 -9.84 3.05
C SER A 7 -13.51 -9.85 2.22
N THR A 8 -13.42 -9.50 0.95
CA THR A 8 -14.54 -9.60 0.01
C THR A 8 -14.90 -11.05 -0.25
N GLY A 9 -16.11 -11.29 -0.72
CA GLY A 9 -16.51 -12.62 -1.20
C GLY A 9 -16.04 -12.91 -2.62
N ASP A 10 -15.53 -11.90 -3.31
CA ASP A 10 -15.05 -11.88 -4.69
C ASP A 10 -13.85 -10.93 -4.80
N ASP A 11 -13.67 -10.23 -5.91
CA ASP A 11 -12.55 -9.35 -6.17
C ASP A 11 -12.56 -8.09 -5.28
N SER A 12 -11.38 -7.52 -5.04
CA SER A 12 -11.26 -6.24 -4.31
C SER A 12 -11.51 -5.05 -5.23
N PHE A 13 -10.85 -5.03 -6.38
CA PHE A 13 -10.97 -3.95 -7.36
C PHE A 13 -11.25 -4.57 -8.73
N ASP A 14 -12.50 -4.49 -9.13
CA ASP A 14 -12.99 -4.95 -10.40
C ASP A 14 -13.34 -3.74 -11.27
N TYR A 15 -12.80 -3.69 -12.49
CA TYR A 15 -13.20 -2.70 -13.48
C TYR A 15 -13.32 -3.31 -14.86
N ASP A 16 -14.21 -2.73 -15.65
CA ASP A 16 -14.61 -3.27 -16.93
C ASP A 16 -15.02 -2.15 -17.91
N GLU A 17 -15.29 -2.52 -19.14
CA GLU A 17 -16.03 -1.78 -20.18
C GLU A 17 -15.67 -0.31 -20.34
N GLY A 18 -14.38 -0.03 -20.52
CA GLY A 18 -13.92 1.32 -20.81
C GLY A 18 -13.76 2.21 -19.60
N PHE A 19 -13.66 1.67 -18.41
CA PHE A 19 -13.34 2.44 -17.21
C PHE A 19 -12.01 3.18 -17.33
N ARG A 20 -12.01 4.49 -17.10
CA ARG A 20 -10.85 5.39 -17.22
C ARG A 20 -10.68 6.26 -15.99
N GLY A 21 -11.01 5.69 -14.83
CA GLY A 21 -10.90 6.37 -13.55
C GLY A 21 -9.45 6.57 -13.10
N LYS A 22 -9.29 7.37 -12.06
CA LYS A 22 -8.01 7.61 -11.41
C LYS A 22 -8.09 7.17 -9.95
N GLY A 23 -7.11 6.38 -9.52
CA GLY A 23 -7.00 5.86 -8.16
C GLY A 23 -5.71 6.28 -7.49
N GLN A 24 -5.77 6.58 -6.18
CA GLN A 24 -4.57 6.74 -5.37
C GLN A 24 -4.86 6.28 -3.95
N TYR A 25 -3.86 5.60 -3.34
CA TYR A 25 -3.96 5.01 -2.00
C TYR A 25 -5.05 3.93 -1.92
N TRP A 26 -5.03 3.02 -2.89
CA TRP A 26 -5.87 1.84 -2.86
C TRP A 26 -5.23 0.74 -2.04
N VAL A 27 -6.02 0.09 -1.20
CA VAL A 27 -5.56 -1.02 -0.35
C VAL A 27 -6.43 -2.23 -0.57
N SER A 28 -5.81 -3.37 -0.86
CA SER A 28 -6.48 -4.67 -0.91
C SER A 28 -5.84 -5.62 0.09
N LEU A 29 -6.67 -6.20 0.96
CA LEU A 29 -6.26 -7.19 1.95
C LEU A 29 -7.19 -8.40 1.90
N SER A 30 -6.64 -9.57 1.59
CA SER A 30 -7.37 -10.85 1.60
C SER A 30 -8.69 -10.85 0.83
N PRO A 31 -8.69 -10.65 -0.49
CA PRO A 31 -9.90 -10.80 -1.30
C PRO A 31 -10.37 -12.25 -1.34
N GLY A 32 -11.61 -12.45 -1.77
CA GLY A 32 -12.18 -13.77 -1.97
C GLY A 32 -11.67 -14.45 -3.23
N ASP A 33 -11.50 -13.68 -4.33
CA ASP A 33 -10.92 -14.17 -5.59
C ASP A 33 -9.66 -13.36 -5.94
N ARG A 34 -9.72 -12.15 -6.48
CA ARG A 34 -8.53 -11.41 -6.94
C ARG A 34 -8.33 -10.09 -6.19
N HIS A 35 -7.12 -9.62 -6.16
CA HIS A 35 -6.84 -8.25 -5.71
C HIS A 35 -7.34 -7.22 -6.72
N GLY A 36 -7.31 -7.56 -7.98
CA GLY A 36 -7.92 -6.84 -9.06
C GLY A 36 -8.27 -7.78 -10.19
N GLU A 37 -9.51 -7.74 -10.65
CA GLU A 37 -9.95 -8.28 -11.92
C GLU A 37 -10.14 -7.09 -12.86
N HIS A 38 -9.39 -7.08 -13.93
CA HIS A 38 -9.30 -5.93 -14.81
C HIS A 38 -9.62 -6.35 -16.23
N ASP A 39 -10.80 -5.96 -16.66
CA ASP A 39 -11.34 -6.24 -17.97
C ASP A 39 -11.38 -4.95 -18.80
N GLY A 40 -10.99 -5.04 -20.06
CA GLY A 40 -10.94 -3.89 -20.95
C GLY A 40 -12.27 -3.61 -21.63
N GLY A 41 -12.84 -4.66 -22.20
CA GLY A 41 -14.16 -4.68 -22.80
C GLY A 41 -14.60 -6.12 -22.96
N THR A 42 -15.88 -6.39 -22.75
CA THR A 42 -16.39 -7.76 -22.64
C THR A 42 -16.98 -8.30 -23.92
N ASP A 43 -17.75 -7.54 -24.67
CA ASP A 43 -18.42 -7.99 -25.88
C ASP A 43 -18.62 -6.86 -26.90
N PRO A 44 -17.79 -6.73 -27.90
CA PRO A 44 -16.53 -7.48 -28.11
C PRO A 44 -15.39 -6.96 -27.23
N GLU A 45 -14.43 -7.83 -26.88
CA GLU A 45 -13.24 -7.46 -26.09
C GLU A 45 -12.46 -6.30 -26.72
N THR A 46 -12.47 -6.19 -28.04
CA THR A 46 -11.88 -5.07 -28.80
C THR A 46 -12.76 -3.80 -28.83
N ALA A 47 -13.86 -3.74 -28.07
CA ALA A 47 -14.69 -2.56 -27.99
C ALA A 47 -13.88 -1.32 -27.55
N THR A 48 -14.17 -0.19 -28.18
CA THR A 48 -13.51 1.08 -27.84
C THR A 48 -14.52 2.10 -27.32
N PRO A 49 -14.17 2.86 -26.28
CA PRO A 49 -12.92 2.82 -25.54
C PRO A 49 -12.84 1.61 -24.58
N TYR A 50 -11.75 0.87 -24.58
CA TYR A 50 -11.49 -0.13 -23.54
C TYR A 50 -10.93 0.49 -22.25
N ALA A 51 -10.92 -0.27 -21.16
CA ALA A 51 -10.54 0.24 -19.84
C ALA A 51 -9.04 0.58 -19.77
N THR A 52 -8.74 1.81 -19.33
CA THR A 52 -7.36 2.30 -19.15
C THR A 52 -7.25 3.22 -17.93
N PRO A 53 -7.57 2.76 -16.72
CA PRO A 53 -7.44 3.58 -15.53
C PRO A 53 -5.99 3.87 -15.17
N THR A 54 -5.77 4.84 -14.29
CA THR A 54 -4.47 5.15 -13.73
C THR A 54 -4.50 5.08 -12.21
N VAL A 55 -3.68 4.21 -11.64
CA VAL A 55 -3.59 3.96 -10.20
C VAL A 55 -2.17 4.24 -9.70
N TYR A 56 -2.05 5.10 -8.72
CA TYR A 56 -0.80 5.37 -8.00
C TYR A 56 -0.89 4.93 -6.55
N ASN A 57 0.24 4.53 -6.00
CA ASN A 57 0.37 4.26 -4.57
C ASN A 57 -0.67 3.26 -4.02
N ALA A 58 -0.85 2.14 -4.70
CA ALA A 58 -1.63 1.03 -4.16
C ALA A 58 -0.78 0.16 -3.22
N THR A 59 -1.41 -0.47 -2.23
CA THR A 59 -0.80 -1.51 -1.39
C THR A 59 -1.71 -2.72 -1.39
N TYR A 60 -1.27 -3.80 -2.05
CA TYR A 60 -1.97 -5.08 -2.09
C TYR A 60 -1.18 -6.10 -1.29
N ILE A 61 -1.81 -6.58 -0.23
CA ILE A 61 -1.25 -7.59 0.68
C ILE A 61 -1.96 -8.90 0.37
N GLY A 62 -1.25 -9.76 -0.35
CA GLY A 62 -1.82 -10.90 -1.04
C GLY A 62 -2.13 -12.10 -0.17
N THR A 63 -2.71 -13.04 -0.85
CA THR A 63 -2.89 -14.46 -0.52
C THR A 63 -2.55 -15.26 -1.76
N SER A 64 -3.23 -16.34 -2.09
CA SER A 64 -3.09 -17.03 -3.38
C SER A 64 -3.68 -16.27 -4.58
N ASN A 65 -4.34 -15.16 -4.34
CA ASN A 65 -5.09 -14.38 -5.32
C ASN A 65 -4.19 -13.35 -6.02
N LYS A 66 -4.45 -13.05 -7.28
CA LYS A 66 -3.57 -12.28 -8.18
C LYS A 66 -4.17 -10.92 -8.53
N LEU A 67 -3.36 -10.10 -9.16
CA LEU A 67 -3.79 -8.98 -9.98
C LEU A 67 -3.88 -9.48 -11.42
N THR A 68 -5.08 -9.50 -11.99
CA THR A 68 -5.36 -10.08 -13.31
C THR A 68 -5.75 -8.99 -14.30
N PHE A 69 -5.16 -9.00 -15.49
CA PHE A 69 -5.56 -8.20 -16.63
C PHE A 69 -5.97 -9.14 -17.75
N ARG A 70 -7.20 -9.00 -18.22
CA ARG A 70 -7.80 -9.83 -19.27
C ARG A 70 -8.77 -9.02 -20.12
N ASP A 71 -9.37 -9.64 -21.12
CA ASP A 71 -10.39 -9.02 -21.98
C ASP A 71 -9.94 -7.66 -22.54
N ASN A 72 -8.69 -7.58 -23.02
CA ASN A 72 -8.09 -6.37 -23.57
C ASN A 72 -7.92 -5.21 -22.54
N ALA A 73 -7.71 -5.52 -21.27
CA ALA A 73 -7.48 -4.50 -20.26
C ALA A 73 -6.16 -3.75 -20.48
N GLY A 74 -6.24 -2.43 -20.37
CA GLY A 74 -5.09 -1.54 -20.27
C GLY A 74 -5.01 -0.88 -18.89
N GLY A 75 -4.26 0.21 -18.80
CA GLY A 75 -4.16 1.04 -17.60
C GLY A 75 -2.74 1.18 -17.05
N THR A 76 -2.63 1.85 -15.93
CA THR A 76 -1.33 2.11 -15.30
C THR A 76 -1.40 1.83 -13.81
N TYR A 77 -0.44 1.06 -13.30
CA TYR A 77 -0.12 0.99 -11.87
C TYR A 77 1.29 1.53 -11.63
N ALA A 78 1.41 2.53 -10.79
CA ALA A 78 2.68 3.19 -10.50
C ALA A 78 2.91 3.39 -9.01
N ASN A 79 4.17 3.36 -8.57
CA ASN A 79 4.58 3.57 -7.18
C ASN A 79 3.81 2.70 -6.17
N SER A 80 3.44 1.49 -6.56
CA SER A 80 2.62 0.61 -5.75
C SER A 80 3.45 -0.49 -5.08
N ILE A 81 2.88 -1.12 -4.06
CA ILE A 81 3.44 -2.25 -3.34
C ILE A 81 2.54 -3.46 -3.54
N PHE A 82 3.12 -4.55 -4.02
CA PHE A 82 2.50 -5.87 -4.14
C PHE A 82 3.31 -6.86 -3.32
N THR A 83 2.75 -7.37 -2.24
CA THR A 83 3.52 -8.16 -1.29
C THR A 83 2.73 -9.30 -0.66
N ASP A 84 3.45 -10.32 -0.20
CA ASP A 84 2.95 -11.44 0.60
C ASP A 84 1.92 -12.32 -0.11
N PHE A 85 2.17 -12.62 -1.38
CA PHE A 85 1.36 -13.53 -2.19
C PHE A 85 1.81 -14.99 -1.98
N ALA A 86 0.88 -15.90 -1.77
CA ALA A 86 1.20 -17.32 -1.56
C ALA A 86 1.73 -18.02 -2.81
N ASP A 87 1.50 -17.46 -4.00
CA ASP A 87 1.97 -17.96 -5.30
C ASP A 87 2.46 -16.76 -6.14
N LYS A 88 2.16 -16.71 -7.42
CA LYS A 88 2.42 -15.59 -8.34
C LYS A 88 1.45 -14.43 -8.09
N ALA A 89 1.86 -13.22 -8.41
CA ALA A 89 1.08 -12.01 -8.11
C ALA A 89 0.34 -11.43 -9.31
N LEU A 90 0.85 -11.64 -10.52
CA LEU A 90 0.39 -10.97 -11.73
C LEU A 90 -0.04 -11.98 -12.78
N SER A 91 -1.24 -11.83 -13.29
CA SER A 91 -1.76 -12.64 -14.41
C SER A 91 -2.12 -11.73 -15.58
N ILE A 92 -1.58 -12.03 -16.76
CA ILE A 92 -1.82 -11.28 -17.99
C ILE A 92 -2.36 -12.24 -19.04
N GLU A 93 -3.49 -11.90 -19.62
CA GLU A 93 -4.10 -12.66 -20.68
C GLU A 93 -3.38 -12.47 -22.01
N ASP A 94 -3.24 -13.59 -22.73
CA ASP A 94 -2.78 -13.65 -24.10
C ASP A 94 -3.72 -14.54 -24.91
N LEU A 95 -4.29 -14.00 -25.97
CA LEU A 95 -5.18 -14.68 -26.89
C LEU A 95 -4.50 -14.96 -28.22
N ALA A 96 -5.24 -15.56 -29.14
CA ALA A 96 -4.72 -15.83 -30.46
C ALA A 96 -4.37 -14.57 -31.25
N ALA A 97 -3.37 -14.66 -32.10
CA ALA A 97 -2.91 -13.52 -32.89
C ALA A 97 -4.04 -12.84 -33.67
N GLY A 98 -4.24 -11.55 -33.43
CA GLY A 98 -5.27 -10.70 -34.04
C GLY A 98 -6.51 -10.48 -33.19
N GLU A 99 -6.60 -11.12 -32.03
CA GLU A 99 -7.54 -10.76 -30.98
C GLU A 99 -6.93 -9.66 -30.10
N GLY A 100 -7.77 -8.81 -29.52
CA GLY A 100 -7.30 -7.81 -28.57
C GLY A 100 -7.14 -8.42 -27.20
N ASP A 101 -5.96 -8.26 -26.60
CA ASP A 101 -5.68 -8.80 -25.28
C ASP A 101 -4.77 -7.90 -24.46
N SER A 102 -4.66 -8.20 -23.17
CA SER A 102 -3.86 -7.42 -22.24
C SER A 102 -2.35 -7.55 -22.46
N HIS A 103 -1.87 -8.66 -23.03
CA HIS A 103 -0.49 -8.80 -23.45
C HIS A 103 -0.15 -7.82 -24.57
N GLN A 104 -1.00 -7.72 -25.59
CA GLN A 104 -0.81 -6.75 -26.66
C GLN A 104 -0.80 -5.31 -26.13
N ASN A 105 -1.58 -5.02 -25.08
CA ASN A 105 -1.59 -3.70 -24.44
C ASN A 105 -0.28 -3.40 -23.68
N ILE A 106 0.41 -4.40 -23.13
CA ILE A 106 1.78 -4.22 -22.63
C ILE A 106 2.73 -3.84 -23.78
N LEU A 107 2.67 -4.53 -24.90
CA LEU A 107 3.54 -4.27 -26.06
C LEU A 107 3.28 -2.89 -26.67
N ASN A 108 2.05 -2.44 -26.70
CA ASN A 108 1.64 -1.14 -27.23
C ASN A 108 1.88 0.02 -26.23
N GLY A 109 2.08 -0.27 -24.95
CA GLY A 109 2.22 0.73 -23.90
C GLY A 109 0.89 1.26 -23.36
N ASP A 110 -0.20 0.56 -23.60
CA ASP A 110 -1.53 0.86 -23.06
C ASP A 110 -1.78 0.21 -21.69
N LEU A 111 -1.02 -0.85 -21.36
CA LEU A 111 -0.90 -1.41 -20.01
C LEU A 111 0.53 -1.17 -19.50
N VAL A 112 0.64 -0.40 -18.41
CA VAL A 112 1.94 0.02 -17.88
C VAL A 112 2.03 -0.28 -16.38
N LEU A 113 2.97 -1.14 -16.02
CA LEU A 113 3.33 -1.43 -14.63
C LEU A 113 4.72 -0.81 -14.36
N LYS A 114 4.79 0.30 -13.62
CA LYS A 114 6.03 1.06 -13.47
C LYS A 114 6.34 1.47 -12.05
N ASN A 115 7.63 1.44 -11.69
CA ASN A 115 8.08 1.86 -10.37
C ASN A 115 7.34 1.18 -9.21
N ASN A 116 6.97 -0.08 -9.33
CA ASN A 116 6.31 -0.81 -8.26
C ASN A 116 7.33 -1.66 -7.49
N LEU A 117 7.03 -1.93 -6.24
CA LEU A 117 7.75 -2.88 -5.40
C LEU A 117 7.01 -4.21 -5.35
N TRP A 118 7.74 -5.28 -5.59
CA TRP A 118 7.25 -6.65 -5.58
C TRP A 118 8.06 -7.48 -4.59
N PHE A 119 7.39 -8.12 -3.63
CA PHE A 119 8.10 -8.87 -2.59
C PHE A 119 7.24 -9.97 -1.96
N GLY A 120 7.89 -11.08 -1.57
CA GLY A 120 7.25 -12.13 -0.78
C GLY A 120 6.26 -12.98 -1.58
N PHE A 121 6.75 -13.65 -2.63
CA PHE A 121 5.96 -14.56 -3.45
C PHE A 121 6.26 -16.00 -3.09
N GLY A 122 5.22 -16.83 -2.93
CA GLY A 122 5.40 -18.25 -2.68
C GLY A 122 6.02 -19.00 -3.86
N ALA A 123 5.86 -18.51 -5.09
CA ALA A 123 6.48 -19.07 -6.27
C ALA A 123 7.99 -18.83 -6.39
N GLY A 124 8.54 -17.81 -5.69
CA GLY A 124 9.97 -17.48 -5.71
C GLY A 124 10.26 -16.00 -5.50
N ALA A 125 11.47 -15.57 -5.90
CA ALA A 125 11.98 -14.22 -5.63
C ALA A 125 12.55 -13.52 -6.88
N THR A 126 12.21 -13.98 -8.09
CA THR A 126 12.64 -13.36 -9.34
C THR A 126 11.45 -12.72 -10.07
N LEU A 127 11.71 -11.89 -11.08
CA LEU A 127 10.63 -11.32 -11.90
C LEU A 127 9.80 -12.41 -12.59
N ALA A 128 10.39 -13.55 -12.94
CA ALA A 128 9.67 -14.68 -13.51
C ALA A 128 8.69 -15.32 -12.52
N ASP A 129 8.99 -15.23 -11.23
CA ASP A 129 8.12 -15.80 -10.19
C ASP A 129 6.90 -14.92 -9.88
N ILE A 130 6.90 -13.66 -10.32
CA ILE A 130 5.77 -12.75 -10.19
C ILE A 130 4.68 -13.10 -11.22
N VAL A 131 5.09 -13.47 -12.45
CA VAL A 131 4.24 -13.52 -13.62
C VAL A 131 3.60 -14.89 -13.80
N ASP A 132 2.29 -14.86 -13.96
CA ASP A 132 1.50 -15.98 -14.49
C ASP A 132 0.90 -15.60 -15.84
N THR A 133 0.87 -16.52 -16.75
CA THR A 133 0.21 -16.33 -18.04
C THR A 133 -1.19 -16.93 -17.99
N TYR A 134 -2.16 -16.15 -18.38
CA TYR A 134 -3.56 -16.54 -18.40
C TYR A 134 -3.93 -17.07 -19.79
N SER A 135 -4.71 -18.16 -19.85
CA SER A 135 -5.25 -18.76 -21.08
C SER A 135 -4.27 -19.12 -22.18
N GLY A 136 -3.27 -19.91 -21.85
CA GLY A 136 -2.53 -20.68 -22.85
C GLY A 136 -1.53 -19.91 -23.68
N GLY A 137 -1.13 -18.76 -23.18
CA GLY A 137 0.02 -18.05 -23.73
C GLY A 137 1.28 -18.91 -23.73
N ASP A 138 2.09 -18.72 -24.72
CA ASP A 138 3.36 -19.42 -24.85
C ASP A 138 4.49 -18.70 -24.08
N ASP A 139 5.65 -19.33 -23.99
CA ASP A 139 6.81 -18.80 -23.25
C ASP A 139 7.23 -17.35 -23.60
N PRO A 140 7.10 -16.86 -24.86
CA PRO A 140 7.43 -15.47 -25.20
C PRO A 140 6.71 -14.42 -24.37
N ILE A 141 5.45 -14.65 -23.99
CA ILE A 141 4.62 -13.70 -23.24
C ILE A 141 5.20 -13.42 -21.87
N ALA A 142 5.56 -14.45 -21.13
CA ALA A 142 6.21 -14.28 -19.83
C ALA A 142 7.50 -13.47 -19.98
N LEU A 143 8.28 -13.69 -21.04
CA LEU A 143 9.50 -12.93 -21.31
C LEU A 143 9.21 -11.46 -21.61
N ASP A 144 8.15 -11.15 -22.35
CA ASP A 144 7.75 -9.78 -22.67
C ASP A 144 7.30 -9.04 -21.41
N ILE A 145 6.51 -9.67 -20.54
CA ILE A 145 6.08 -9.11 -19.27
C ILE A 145 7.27 -8.87 -18.34
N ILE A 146 8.20 -9.82 -18.24
CA ILE A 146 9.44 -9.69 -17.47
C ILE A 146 10.29 -8.52 -17.99
N ALA A 147 10.42 -8.40 -19.32
CA ALA A 147 11.14 -7.32 -19.96
C ALA A 147 10.46 -5.96 -19.68
N HIS A 148 9.13 -5.90 -19.74
CA HIS A 148 8.35 -4.71 -19.39
C HIS A 148 8.57 -4.29 -17.93
N LEU A 149 8.48 -5.22 -16.98
CA LEU A 149 8.70 -4.94 -15.56
C LEU A 149 10.12 -4.40 -15.31
N GLY A 150 11.13 -5.01 -15.94
CA GLY A 150 12.52 -4.57 -15.84
C GLY A 150 12.76 -3.19 -16.46
N ALA A 151 12.21 -2.93 -17.64
CA ALA A 151 12.37 -1.66 -18.35
C ALA A 151 11.67 -0.49 -17.64
N ASN A 152 10.61 -0.76 -16.88
CA ASN A 152 9.79 0.22 -16.18
C ASN A 152 10.14 0.34 -14.69
N THR A 153 11.40 0.09 -14.33
CA THR A 153 11.96 0.34 -12.99
C THR A 153 11.19 -0.33 -11.83
N ASN A 154 10.50 -1.44 -12.10
CA ASN A 154 9.93 -2.26 -11.03
C ASN A 154 11.08 -2.92 -10.24
N GLN A 155 10.91 -3.04 -8.93
CA GLN A 155 11.95 -3.52 -8.03
C GLN A 155 11.48 -4.74 -7.25
N LEU A 156 12.38 -5.69 -7.07
CA LEU A 156 12.20 -6.81 -6.14
C LEU A 156 12.86 -6.42 -4.82
N ALA A 157 12.10 -5.82 -3.92
CA ALA A 157 12.62 -5.36 -2.65
C ALA A 157 11.56 -5.48 -1.56
N ASP A 158 11.97 -5.89 -0.36
CA ASP A 158 11.11 -5.91 0.81
C ASP A 158 10.64 -4.48 1.13
N PRO A 159 9.33 -4.21 1.05
CA PRO A 159 8.79 -2.91 1.40
C PRO A 159 8.90 -2.60 2.89
N ASN A 160 9.31 -3.58 3.69
CA ASN A 160 9.48 -3.45 5.13
C ASN A 160 8.25 -2.81 5.79
N ILE A 161 7.08 -3.41 5.56
CA ILE A 161 5.82 -3.04 6.21
C ILE A 161 5.91 -3.41 7.69
N ALA A 162 5.42 -2.54 8.58
CA ALA A 162 5.58 -2.69 10.01
C ALA A 162 4.86 -3.93 10.58
N GLY A 163 3.69 -4.29 10.02
CA GLY A 163 2.98 -5.50 10.42
C GLY A 163 1.99 -5.97 9.37
N ILE A 164 2.05 -7.27 9.04
CA ILE A 164 1.08 -7.92 8.16
C ILE A 164 0.28 -8.91 8.99
N SER A 165 -1.02 -8.64 9.16
CA SER A 165 -1.98 -9.57 9.73
C SER A 165 -3.28 -9.54 8.94
N ARG A 166 -3.96 -10.69 8.87
CA ARG A 166 -5.23 -10.89 8.16
C ARG A 166 -6.37 -11.26 9.10
N ILE A 167 -6.12 -11.18 10.40
CA ILE A 167 -7.08 -11.46 11.46
C ILE A 167 -7.15 -10.29 12.44
N ALA A 168 -8.19 -10.23 13.24
CA ALA A 168 -8.39 -9.19 14.25
C ALA A 168 -7.53 -9.48 15.50
N ASP A 169 -6.21 -9.30 15.38
CA ASP A 169 -5.22 -9.58 16.43
C ASP A 169 -4.37 -8.36 16.82
N ALA A 170 -4.78 -7.18 16.34
CA ALA A 170 -4.11 -5.92 16.58
C ALA A 170 -2.66 -5.84 16.03
N GLN A 171 -2.31 -6.67 15.03
CA GLN A 171 -0.96 -6.71 14.46
C GLN A 171 -0.87 -6.21 13.02
N LEU A 172 -1.97 -5.77 12.42
CA LEU A 172 -1.92 -5.13 11.11
C LEU A 172 -1.43 -3.69 11.26
N ASP A 173 -0.24 -3.42 10.77
CA ASP A 173 0.28 -2.07 10.62
C ASP A 173 0.83 -1.88 9.20
N PRO A 174 0.03 -1.31 8.29
CA PRO A 174 0.42 -1.21 6.88
C PRO A 174 1.43 -0.09 6.60
N ARG A 175 1.87 0.64 7.62
CA ARG A 175 2.90 1.67 7.48
C ARG A 175 4.26 1.06 7.15
N LEU A 176 5.12 1.89 6.60
CA LEU A 176 6.49 1.52 6.28
C LEU A 176 7.39 1.74 7.51
N ASN A 177 8.24 0.80 7.83
CA ASN A 177 9.27 1.01 8.84
C ASN A 177 10.32 2.04 8.40
N ALA A 178 10.97 2.67 9.36
CA ALA A 178 12.11 3.55 9.10
C ALA A 178 13.20 2.79 8.31
N GLY A 179 13.73 3.42 7.26
CA GLY A 179 14.73 2.81 6.39
C GLY A 179 14.16 1.88 5.30
N SER A 180 12.85 1.74 5.20
CA SER A 180 12.22 1.00 4.10
C SER A 180 12.64 1.57 2.74
N PRO A 181 12.98 0.72 1.74
CA PRO A 181 13.21 1.18 0.37
C PRO A 181 11.96 1.79 -0.25
N ALA A 182 10.77 1.42 0.24
CA ALA A 182 9.50 1.97 -0.22
C ALA A 182 9.30 3.45 0.13
N LEU A 183 10.11 4.04 1.00
CA LEU A 183 10.07 5.48 1.32
C LEU A 183 10.61 6.38 0.20
N THR A 184 11.14 5.78 -0.87
CA THR A 184 11.66 6.52 -2.03
C THR A 184 11.02 6.00 -3.31
N ALA A 185 9.99 6.68 -3.80
CA ALA A 185 9.34 6.40 -5.06
C ALA A 185 9.98 7.18 -6.20
N GLY A 186 10.11 6.56 -7.37
CA GLY A 186 10.82 7.13 -8.52
C GLY A 186 9.93 7.84 -9.54
N ASP A 187 8.64 7.55 -9.59
CA ASP A 187 7.73 8.14 -10.58
C ASP A 187 6.95 9.30 -9.98
N VAL A 188 6.99 10.44 -10.64
CA VAL A 188 6.27 11.65 -10.21
C VAL A 188 5.04 11.84 -11.11
N PRO A 189 3.81 11.74 -10.55
CA PRO A 189 2.62 11.96 -11.34
C PRO A 189 2.52 13.42 -11.80
N THR A 190 2.15 13.60 -13.06
CA THR A 190 1.99 14.93 -13.67
C THR A 190 0.55 15.42 -13.70
N ASP A 191 -0.41 14.54 -13.44
CA ASP A 191 -1.82 14.89 -13.38
C ASP A 191 -2.18 15.45 -12.00
N GLY A 192 -2.85 16.57 -11.96
CA GLY A 192 -3.23 17.27 -10.72
C GLY A 192 -4.23 16.53 -9.81
N PHE A 193 -4.75 15.39 -10.26
CA PHE A 193 -5.54 14.51 -9.37
C PHE A 193 -4.67 13.84 -8.30
N PHE A 194 -3.43 13.49 -8.64
CA PHE A 194 -2.55 12.73 -7.74
C PHE A 194 -1.78 13.66 -6.80
N ASP A 195 -1.68 13.27 -5.54
CA ASP A 195 -0.72 13.87 -4.62
C ASP A 195 0.69 13.42 -5.01
N VAL A 196 1.60 14.37 -5.06
CA VAL A 196 3.01 14.06 -5.28
C VAL A 196 3.62 13.67 -3.95
N VAL A 197 3.93 12.38 -3.81
CA VAL A 197 4.56 11.81 -2.63
C VAL A 197 5.84 11.07 -3.00
N SER A 198 6.76 10.94 -2.06
CA SER A 198 8.07 10.33 -2.27
C SER A 198 8.13 8.84 -1.91
N TYR A 199 7.01 8.18 -1.68
CA TYR A 199 6.97 6.81 -1.22
C TYR A 199 6.09 5.92 -2.12
N HIS A 200 6.36 4.62 -2.09
CA HIS A 200 5.52 3.60 -2.71
C HIS A 200 4.40 3.18 -1.77
N GLY A 201 3.30 2.71 -2.35
CA GLY A 201 2.17 2.18 -1.61
C GLY A 201 1.24 3.23 -1.02
N ALA A 202 0.23 2.77 -0.33
CA ALA A 202 -0.85 3.60 0.19
C ALA A 202 -0.54 4.25 1.55
N PHE A 203 0.53 3.82 2.22
CA PHE A 203 0.91 4.30 3.55
C PHE A 203 2.38 4.73 3.54
N ASN A 204 2.66 5.83 4.23
CA ASN A 204 4.03 6.22 4.56
C ASN A 204 4.48 5.59 5.91
N ASN A 205 5.52 6.13 6.51
CA ASN A 205 6.03 5.66 7.80
C ASN A 205 5.39 6.32 9.03
N SER A 206 4.51 7.29 8.86
CA SER A 206 3.98 8.08 9.98
C SER A 206 2.46 8.02 10.13
N ASN A 207 1.74 7.81 9.05
CA ASN A 207 0.28 7.90 9.05
C ASN A 207 -0.38 6.60 8.59
N ASN A 208 -1.21 6.02 9.45
CA ASN A 208 -2.18 5.01 9.07
C ASN A 208 -3.55 5.68 8.92
N TRP A 209 -3.84 6.14 7.71
CA TRP A 209 -5.09 6.83 7.40
C TRP A 209 -6.34 5.93 7.52
N ALA A 210 -6.16 4.62 7.66
CA ALA A 210 -7.27 3.67 7.80
C ALA A 210 -7.84 3.63 9.23
N LEU A 211 -7.16 4.23 10.21
CA LEU A 211 -7.60 4.30 11.59
C LEU A 211 -8.78 5.27 11.77
N GLY A 212 -9.62 4.99 12.73
CA GLY A 212 -10.70 5.86 13.21
C GLY A 212 -11.98 5.84 12.37
N TRP A 213 -12.00 5.13 11.22
CA TRP A 213 -13.19 5.14 10.35
C TRP A 213 -13.43 3.86 9.53
N THR A 214 -12.48 2.95 9.47
CA THR A 214 -12.63 1.72 8.69
C THR A 214 -13.18 0.55 9.53
N ALA A 215 -13.81 -0.41 8.86
CA ALA A 215 -14.24 -1.63 9.51
C ALA A 215 -13.09 -2.48 10.07
N LEU A 216 -11.89 -2.38 9.50
CA LEU A 216 -10.70 -3.06 10.03
C LEU A 216 -10.30 -2.48 11.39
N ASP A 217 -10.39 -1.18 11.57
CA ASP A 217 -10.14 -0.52 12.84
C ASP A 217 -11.20 -0.91 13.89
N GLU A 218 -12.48 -0.76 13.54
CA GLU A 218 -13.59 -1.15 14.41
C GLU A 218 -13.50 -2.61 14.89
N LYS A 219 -13.00 -3.50 14.03
CA LYS A 219 -12.86 -4.92 14.33
C LYS A 219 -11.56 -5.30 15.03
N GLY A 220 -10.66 -4.36 15.31
CA GLY A 220 -9.42 -4.60 16.04
C GLY A 220 -8.30 -5.27 15.21
N TYR A 221 -8.27 -5.07 13.91
CA TYR A 221 -7.15 -5.52 13.08
C TYR A 221 -5.89 -4.69 13.32
N PHE A 222 -6.05 -3.37 13.47
CA PHE A 222 -4.96 -2.50 13.86
C PHE A 222 -4.75 -2.60 15.36
N GLY A 223 -3.48 -2.54 15.78
CA GLY A 223 -3.14 -2.39 17.19
C GLY A 223 -3.68 -1.07 17.74
N ASP A 224 -3.74 -0.97 19.04
CA ASP A 224 -3.93 0.31 19.74
C ASP A 224 -2.75 1.25 19.43
N LEU A 225 -2.68 1.66 18.16
CA LEU A 225 -2.00 2.89 17.86
C LEU A 225 -2.83 3.92 18.63
N VAL A 226 -2.21 4.53 19.60
CA VAL A 226 -2.82 5.67 20.30
C VAL A 226 -3.41 6.54 19.20
N THR A 227 -4.74 6.45 19.02
CA THR A 227 -5.46 7.31 18.08
C THR A 227 -4.99 8.71 18.40
N PRO A 228 -4.47 9.51 17.46
CA PRO A 228 -4.19 10.89 17.75
C PRO A 228 -5.50 11.49 18.23
N ILE A 229 -5.62 11.71 19.52
CA ILE A 229 -6.76 12.40 20.10
C ILE A 229 -6.59 13.84 19.62
N VAL A 230 -7.30 14.19 18.56
CA VAL A 230 -7.15 15.49 17.90
C VAL A 230 -7.67 16.59 18.81
N GLY A 231 -6.86 17.65 18.97
CA GLY A 231 -7.26 18.85 19.72
C GLY A 231 -7.21 18.68 21.24
N GLN A 232 -6.47 17.72 21.75
CA GLN A 232 -6.34 17.52 23.20
C GLN A 232 -4.99 18.02 23.74
N THR A 233 -5.00 18.32 25.02
CA THR A 233 -3.78 18.44 25.80
C THR A 233 -3.49 17.10 26.46
N ILE A 234 -2.38 16.48 26.07
CA ILE A 234 -1.91 15.19 26.57
C ILE A 234 -0.75 15.46 27.52
N CYS A 235 -0.94 15.19 28.81
CA CYS A 235 0.15 15.33 29.78
C CYS A 235 0.92 14.03 29.88
N ILE A 236 2.22 14.12 29.70
CA ILE A 236 3.17 13.00 29.65
C ILE A 236 3.96 13.01 30.96
N GLN A 237 3.96 11.87 31.62
CA GLN A 237 4.80 11.58 32.78
C GLN A 237 5.98 10.68 32.37
N ASP A 238 6.99 10.56 33.20
CA ASP A 238 8.17 9.73 32.92
C ASP A 238 7.79 8.27 32.62
N ALA A 239 6.84 7.72 33.36
CA ALA A 239 6.36 6.35 33.16
C ALA A 239 5.63 6.10 31.84
N ASP A 240 5.27 7.15 31.10
CA ASP A 240 4.58 7.01 29.82
C ASP A 240 5.55 6.75 28.66
N LEU A 241 6.85 7.03 28.82
CA LEU A 241 7.88 6.81 27.80
C LEU A 241 8.80 5.63 28.16
N GLN A 242 8.34 4.43 27.85
CA GLN A 242 9.00 3.18 28.23
C GLN A 242 10.16 2.80 27.32
N GLU A 243 11.06 1.95 27.84
CA GLU A 243 12.22 1.42 27.14
C GLU A 243 11.81 0.70 25.85
N GLY A 244 12.53 0.99 24.75
CA GLY A 244 12.37 0.30 23.46
C GLY A 244 11.12 0.65 22.67
N GLN A 245 10.29 1.57 23.17
CA GLN A 245 9.03 1.94 22.52
C GLN A 245 9.20 3.12 21.54
N THR A 246 8.32 3.18 20.54
CA THR A 246 8.28 4.30 19.57
C THR A 246 7.02 5.12 19.78
N TYR A 247 7.19 6.42 19.90
CA TYR A 247 6.12 7.39 20.14
C TYR A 247 6.04 8.40 19.01
N PHE A 248 4.81 8.90 18.75
CA PHE A 248 4.54 9.92 17.74
C PHE A 248 3.71 11.06 18.36
N TRP A 249 4.27 12.26 18.37
CA TRP A 249 3.56 13.46 18.81
C TRP A 249 3.21 14.31 17.61
N THR A 250 1.93 14.62 17.46
CA THR A 250 1.38 15.28 16.27
C THR A 250 1.01 16.74 16.57
N LYS A 251 1.01 17.57 15.55
CA LYS A 251 0.68 19.01 15.66
C LYS A 251 -0.79 19.27 15.98
N GLU A 252 -1.67 18.29 15.78
CA GLU A 252 -3.07 18.38 16.15
C GLU A 252 -3.30 18.34 17.67
N ASN A 253 -2.29 17.93 18.44
CA ASN A 253 -2.34 17.87 19.90
C ASN A 253 -1.33 18.82 20.54
N THR A 254 -1.63 19.20 21.77
CA THR A 254 -0.69 19.91 22.65
C THR A 254 -0.20 18.92 23.69
N TYR A 255 1.11 18.86 23.91
CA TYR A 255 1.70 17.97 24.90
C TYR A 255 2.20 18.77 26.10
N CYS A 256 1.83 18.35 27.32
CA CYS A 256 2.38 18.90 28.54
C CYS A 256 3.33 17.86 29.17
N LEU A 257 4.49 18.32 29.63
CA LEU A 257 5.42 17.51 30.42
C LEU A 257 5.12 17.71 31.89
N ASP A 258 4.70 16.64 32.56
CA ASP A 258 4.37 16.64 33.98
C ASP A 258 5.57 16.10 34.77
N GLY A 259 6.46 17.03 35.16
CA GLY A 259 7.72 16.75 35.82
C GLY A 259 8.89 16.52 34.86
N TYR A 260 9.88 15.78 35.33
CA TYR A 260 10.99 15.32 34.47
C TYR A 260 10.55 14.11 33.69
N VAL A 261 10.67 14.19 32.37
CA VAL A 261 10.28 13.12 31.44
C VAL A 261 11.50 12.71 30.63
N TYR A 262 11.88 11.44 30.73
CA TYR A 262 13.01 10.86 30.04
C TYR A 262 12.54 9.91 28.95
N LEU A 263 13.23 9.92 27.81
CA LEU A 263 13.07 8.89 26.81
C LEU A 263 14.02 7.74 27.16
N GLU A 264 13.47 6.62 27.57
CA GLU A 264 14.23 5.47 28.02
C GLU A 264 15.10 4.83 26.93
N ALA A 265 16.05 3.99 27.33
CA ALA A 265 17.02 3.36 26.43
C ALA A 265 16.34 2.63 25.26
N GLY A 266 16.78 2.91 24.03
CA GLY A 266 16.20 2.32 22.82
C GLY A 266 14.85 2.89 22.41
N GLY A 267 14.28 3.82 23.17
CA GLY A 267 13.05 4.53 22.80
C GLY A 267 13.25 5.50 21.64
N VAL A 268 12.22 5.70 20.83
CA VAL A 268 12.20 6.66 19.73
C VAL A 268 10.99 7.59 19.90
N LEU A 269 11.22 8.89 19.90
CA LEU A 269 10.16 9.90 19.91
C LEU A 269 10.20 10.69 18.60
N ASN A 270 9.14 10.53 17.80
CA ASN A 270 8.91 11.28 16.57
C ASN A 270 7.98 12.45 16.88
N ILE A 271 8.43 13.68 16.62
CA ILE A 271 7.66 14.90 16.84
C ILE A 271 7.38 15.55 15.48
N GLU A 272 6.11 15.68 15.15
CA GLU A 272 5.70 16.36 13.91
C GLU A 272 6.04 17.86 13.97
N ALA A 273 6.47 18.43 12.86
CA ALA A 273 6.76 19.86 12.77
C ALA A 273 5.48 20.70 13.05
N GLY A 274 5.58 21.62 14.00
CA GLY A 274 4.46 22.44 14.46
C GLY A 274 3.74 21.90 15.71
N THR A 275 4.17 20.78 16.28
CA THR A 275 3.66 20.27 17.55
C THR A 275 3.97 21.25 18.69
N THR A 276 2.97 21.54 19.52
CA THR A 276 3.13 22.37 20.72
C THR A 276 3.46 21.50 21.93
N ILE A 277 4.56 21.81 22.60
CA ILE A 277 5.01 21.12 23.81
C ILE A 277 5.34 22.17 24.88
N TYR A 278 4.87 21.97 26.13
CA TYR A 278 5.23 22.82 27.23
C TYR A 278 5.41 22.02 28.54
N GLY A 279 6.23 22.54 29.47
CA GLY A 279 6.36 21.99 30.81
C GLY A 279 5.25 22.50 31.72
N MET A 280 4.75 21.68 32.61
CA MET A 280 3.80 22.13 33.65
C MET A 280 4.52 22.99 34.68
N GLU A 281 3.92 24.14 35.01
CA GLU A 281 4.45 25.05 36.04
C GLU A 281 4.38 24.41 37.45
N SER A 282 3.39 23.57 37.66
CA SER A 282 3.21 22.82 38.93
C SER A 282 2.99 21.34 38.59
N PRO A 283 4.09 20.56 38.45
CA PRO A 283 3.98 19.15 38.13
C PRO A 283 3.24 18.37 39.22
N THR A 284 2.46 17.37 38.80
CA THR A 284 1.75 16.46 39.71
C THR A 284 2.54 15.19 39.99
N SER A 285 3.54 14.86 39.15
CA SER A 285 4.42 13.75 39.37
C SER A 285 5.45 14.03 40.46
N ASN A 286 5.72 13.04 41.31
CA ASN A 286 6.64 13.21 42.47
C ASN A 286 8.13 13.27 42.07
N ASP A 287 8.46 13.21 40.80
CA ASP A 287 9.85 13.23 40.33
C ASP A 287 10.49 14.62 40.33
N ALA A 288 9.75 15.65 40.78
CA ALA A 288 10.25 17.00 40.93
C ALA A 288 11.07 17.22 42.23
N ALA A 289 11.31 16.18 43.01
CA ALA A 289 11.93 16.31 44.35
C ALA A 289 13.13 15.36 44.52
N SER A 290 14.16 15.52 43.72
CA SER A 290 15.50 15.01 44.09
C SER A 290 16.62 15.91 43.56
#